data_5e38af52ec02be60c46e95117b4aa1a6
#
_entry.id   5e38af52ec02be60c46e95117b4aa1a6
#
_cell.length_a   1.000
_cell.length_b   1.000
_cell.length_c   1.000
_cell.angle_alpha   90.00
_cell.angle_beta   90.00
_cell.angle_gamma   90.00
#
_symmetry.space_group_name_H-M   'P 1'
#
loop_
_entity.id
_entity.type
_entity.pdbx_description
1 polymer ?
#
loop_
_entity_poly.entity_id
_entity_poly.type
_entity_poly.pdbx_seq_one_letter_code
_entity_poly.pdbx_strand_id
1 'polypeptide(L)'
;MKILVKIFSILIVSTFIYSCSLFSAAGLSSQGQPTKEVPANLTSSTAISAVNVDHSAWDKLLKKHVNKEGFVDYKGFKEDRLELNNYLELLSSLEPNDNWSVQELLAYYINIYNAYTVDLIVENYPIKSIKDINGPWTKGIVPIGKNKLSLGGIENGILRKMNEPRIHFAINCASISCPRLFNEAYTAGKINEQLEKATSEFINSDQNDVSPNNTKLSSIFDWYKKDFFVNGETNVIAYINKYSNTTIDADANIDYKDYNWNLNEQK
;
A
#
# COMPACT_ATOMS: atom_id res chain seq x y z
N MET A 1 -21.16 41.86 9.32
CA MET A 1 -21.97 40.71 8.81
C MET A 1 -21.34 40.00 7.62
N LYS A 2 -20.93 40.70 6.53
CA LYS A 2 -20.30 40.05 5.34
C LYS A 2 -18.95 39.37 5.59
N ILE A 3 -18.13 39.83 6.54
CA ILE A 3 -16.84 39.25 6.89
C ILE A 3 -17.02 37.98 7.73
N LEU A 4 -17.94 37.96 8.69
CA LEU A 4 -18.26 36.79 9.50
C LEU A 4 -18.82 35.63 8.64
N VAL A 5 -19.66 35.93 7.63
CA VAL A 5 -20.17 34.91 6.71
C VAL A 5 -19.06 34.29 5.86
N LYS A 6 -18.09 35.10 5.40
CA LYS A 6 -16.94 34.59 4.64
C LYS A 6 -16.00 33.69 5.49
N ILE A 7 -15.75 34.09 6.75
CA ILE A 7 -14.94 33.28 7.67
C ILE A 7 -15.64 31.98 8.02
N PHE A 8 -16.97 32.02 8.24
CA PHE A 8 -17.75 30.82 8.51
C PHE A 8 -17.81 29.87 7.29
N SER A 9 -17.93 30.43 6.06
CA SER A 9 -17.88 29.63 4.82
C SER A 9 -16.53 28.97 4.58
N ILE A 10 -15.39 29.65 4.89
CA ILE A 10 -14.05 29.09 4.76
C ILE A 10 -13.83 28.00 5.82
N LEU A 11 -14.32 28.18 7.05
CA LEU A 11 -14.25 27.13 8.08
C LEU A 11 -15.04 25.88 7.72
N ILE A 12 -16.25 26.04 7.16
CA ILE A 12 -17.10 24.92 6.71
C ILE A 12 -16.42 24.16 5.56
N VAL A 13 -15.87 24.85 4.56
CA VAL A 13 -15.17 24.21 3.43
C VAL A 13 -13.93 23.47 3.90
N SER A 14 -13.15 24.00 4.85
CA SER A 14 -11.97 23.31 5.39
C SER A 14 -12.35 22.07 6.20
N THR A 15 -13.43 22.09 6.96
CA THR A 15 -13.91 20.91 7.71
C THR A 15 -14.43 19.80 6.80
N PHE A 16 -15.05 20.14 5.65
CA PHE A 16 -15.49 19.12 4.67
C PHE A 16 -14.35 18.39 3.99
N ILE A 17 -13.23 19.06 3.66
CA ILE A 17 -12.08 18.44 3.02
C ILE A 17 -11.38 17.44 3.99
N TYR A 18 -11.23 17.80 5.26
CA TYR A 18 -10.67 16.88 6.27
C TYR A 18 -11.60 15.68 6.53
N SER A 19 -12.92 15.89 6.48
CA SER A 19 -13.91 14.84 6.67
C SER A 19 -13.83 13.77 5.57
N CYS A 20 -13.74 14.13 4.29
CA CYS A 20 -13.65 13.19 3.17
C CYS A 20 -12.39 12.29 3.27
N SER A 21 -11.25 12.85 3.65
CA SER A 21 -10.01 12.11 3.83
C SER A 21 -10.09 11.10 5.00
N LEU A 22 -10.73 11.49 6.11
CA LEU A 22 -10.94 10.60 7.27
C LEU A 22 -11.92 9.46 6.94
N PHE A 23 -13.02 9.73 6.24
CA PHE A 23 -13.96 8.70 5.80
C PHE A 23 -13.30 7.69 4.86
N SER A 24 -12.45 8.17 3.94
CA SER A 24 -11.71 7.29 3.03
C SER A 24 -10.66 6.47 3.79
N ALA A 25 -9.90 7.08 4.69
CA ALA A 25 -8.92 6.37 5.54
C ALA A 25 -9.57 5.31 6.44
N ALA A 26 -10.83 5.52 6.83
CA ALA A 26 -11.64 4.53 7.55
C ALA A 26 -12.26 3.44 6.63
N GLY A 27 -12.01 3.48 5.33
CA GLY A 27 -12.56 2.52 4.36
C GLY A 27 -14.04 2.72 4.01
N LEU A 28 -14.62 3.86 4.39
CA LEU A 28 -16.04 4.16 4.14
C LEU A 28 -16.32 4.78 2.76
N SER A 29 -15.27 5.22 2.04
CA SER A 29 -15.39 5.85 0.72
C SER A 29 -14.12 5.66 -0.09
N SER A 30 -14.24 5.34 -1.39
CA SER A 30 -13.14 5.38 -2.37
C SER A 30 -12.93 6.78 -2.95
N GLN A 31 -13.71 7.76 -2.54
CA GLN A 31 -13.77 9.11 -3.14
C GLN A 31 -14.00 9.09 -4.67
N GLY A 32 -14.80 8.13 -5.14
CA GLY A 32 -15.13 7.98 -6.56
C GLY A 32 -14.09 7.25 -7.40
N GLN A 33 -13.02 6.72 -6.76
CA GLN A 33 -12.07 5.88 -7.46
C GLN A 33 -12.63 4.48 -7.72
N PRO A 34 -12.33 3.86 -8.88
CA PRO A 34 -12.79 2.51 -9.20
C PRO A 34 -12.18 1.46 -8.26
N THR A 35 -13.02 0.55 -7.78
CA THR A 35 -12.65 -0.53 -6.85
C THR A 35 -13.09 -1.88 -7.41
N LYS A 36 -12.63 -2.21 -8.62
CA LYS A 36 -12.98 -3.48 -9.27
C LYS A 36 -12.52 -4.64 -8.42
N GLU A 37 -13.44 -5.58 -8.18
CA GLU A 37 -13.11 -6.82 -7.48
C GLU A 37 -12.14 -7.67 -8.31
N VAL A 38 -11.10 -8.18 -7.64
CA VAL A 38 -10.09 -9.02 -8.25
C VAL A 38 -10.66 -10.43 -8.41
N PRO A 39 -10.63 -11.04 -9.62
CA PRO A 39 -11.09 -12.40 -9.82
C PRO A 39 -10.18 -13.40 -9.08
N ALA A 40 -10.76 -14.49 -8.59
CA ALA A 40 -10.02 -15.53 -7.87
C ALA A 40 -8.85 -16.15 -8.68
N ASN A 41 -8.93 -16.10 -10.01
CA ASN A 41 -7.90 -16.55 -10.94
C ASN A 41 -7.23 -15.34 -11.63
N LEU A 42 -6.78 -14.35 -10.85
CA LEU A 42 -6.05 -13.22 -11.40
C LEU A 42 -4.88 -13.69 -12.26
N THR A 43 -4.79 -13.15 -13.45
CA THR A 43 -3.67 -13.37 -14.37
C THR A 43 -3.02 -12.04 -14.71
N SER A 44 -1.72 -12.05 -14.94
CA SER A 44 -0.99 -10.89 -15.43
C SER A 44 -1.31 -10.62 -16.88
N SER A 45 -1.74 -9.40 -17.21
CA SER A 45 -2.08 -9.02 -18.59
C SER A 45 -2.16 -7.49 -18.74
N THR A 46 -1.75 -7.00 -19.90
CA THR A 46 -1.96 -5.60 -20.34
C THR A 46 -3.05 -5.49 -21.41
N ALA A 47 -3.58 -6.63 -21.90
CA ALA A 47 -4.32 -6.69 -23.17
C ALA A 47 -5.72 -6.07 -23.15
N ILE A 48 -6.32 -5.88 -21.98
CA ILE A 48 -7.72 -5.42 -21.84
C ILE A 48 -7.88 -4.11 -21.08
N SER A 49 -6.78 -3.37 -20.87
CA SER A 49 -6.83 -2.05 -20.26
C SER A 49 -6.88 -0.95 -21.31
N ALA A 50 -7.69 0.08 -21.07
CA ALA A 50 -7.71 1.29 -21.90
C ALA A 50 -6.40 2.09 -21.81
N VAL A 51 -5.58 1.80 -20.80
CA VAL A 51 -4.30 2.46 -20.53
C VAL A 51 -3.28 1.42 -20.09
N ASN A 52 -2.02 1.69 -20.37
CA ASN A 52 -0.86 0.98 -19.84
C ASN A 52 0.09 2.03 -19.25
N VAL A 53 0.11 2.13 -17.93
CA VAL A 53 0.90 3.16 -17.23
C VAL A 53 2.38 2.81 -17.30
N ASP A 54 3.20 3.77 -17.70
CA ASP A 54 4.65 3.61 -17.71
C ASP A 54 5.23 3.81 -16.30
N HIS A 55 5.59 2.72 -15.65
CA HIS A 55 6.25 2.71 -14.34
C HIS A 55 7.78 2.66 -14.43
N SER A 56 8.39 2.81 -15.59
CA SER A 56 9.84 2.63 -15.79
C SER A 56 10.70 3.62 -14.99
N ALA A 57 10.22 4.85 -14.79
CA ALA A 57 10.92 5.85 -13.98
C ALA A 57 10.98 5.42 -12.50
N TRP A 58 9.87 4.90 -11.96
CA TRP A 58 9.80 4.36 -10.61
C TRP A 58 10.66 3.10 -10.46
N ASP A 59 10.61 2.20 -11.42
CA ASP A 59 11.43 0.99 -11.48
C ASP A 59 12.93 1.29 -11.41
N LYS A 60 13.39 2.34 -12.10
CA LYS A 60 14.78 2.81 -12.06
C LYS A 60 15.15 3.34 -10.67
N LEU A 61 14.28 4.16 -10.05
CA LEU A 61 14.50 4.70 -8.71
C LEU A 61 14.54 3.59 -7.67
N LEU A 62 13.62 2.63 -7.75
CA LEU A 62 13.60 1.47 -6.85
C LEU A 62 14.88 0.64 -6.98
N LYS A 63 15.33 0.34 -8.20
CA LYS A 63 16.58 -0.40 -8.45
C LYS A 63 17.81 0.33 -7.92
N LYS A 64 17.81 1.65 -7.94
CA LYS A 64 18.93 2.48 -7.47
C LYS A 64 18.97 2.60 -5.95
N HIS A 65 17.81 2.76 -5.30
CA HIS A 65 17.71 3.18 -3.90
C HIS A 65 17.09 2.16 -2.96
N VAL A 66 16.66 0.99 -3.47
CA VAL A 66 16.10 -0.09 -2.63
C VAL A 66 16.95 -1.34 -2.82
N ASN A 67 17.50 -1.86 -1.73
CA ASN A 67 18.29 -3.08 -1.79
C ASN A 67 17.39 -4.34 -1.90
N LYS A 68 18.00 -5.51 -2.04
CA LYS A 68 17.27 -6.78 -2.21
C LYS A 68 16.45 -7.18 -0.99
N GLU A 69 16.83 -6.70 0.18
CA GLU A 69 16.13 -6.92 1.45
C GLU A 69 14.97 -5.93 1.67
N GLY A 70 14.80 -4.92 0.78
CA GLY A 70 13.74 -3.92 0.84
C GLY A 70 14.07 -2.72 1.74
N PHE A 71 15.31 -2.57 2.19
CA PHE A 71 15.77 -1.36 2.87
C PHE A 71 15.99 -0.23 1.86
N VAL A 72 15.65 0.98 2.28
CA VAL A 72 15.55 2.16 1.42
C VAL A 72 16.65 3.17 1.71
N ASP A 73 17.36 3.63 0.70
CA ASP A 73 18.24 4.79 0.76
C ASP A 73 17.42 6.09 0.57
N TYR A 74 16.82 6.57 1.66
CA TYR A 74 16.03 7.81 1.64
C TYR A 74 16.86 9.06 1.32
N LYS A 75 18.16 9.04 1.68
CA LYS A 75 19.07 10.13 1.32
C LYS A 75 19.29 10.16 -0.20
N GLY A 76 19.51 9.01 -0.82
CA GLY A 76 19.61 8.89 -2.28
C GLY A 76 18.33 9.28 -3.00
N PHE A 77 17.16 8.90 -2.49
CA PHE A 77 15.88 9.41 -3.02
C PHE A 77 15.75 10.94 -2.92
N LYS A 78 16.27 11.53 -1.84
CA LYS A 78 16.30 13.00 -1.68
C LYS A 78 17.22 13.68 -2.69
N GLU A 79 18.33 13.05 -3.06
CA GLU A 79 19.24 13.53 -4.10
C GLU A 79 18.59 13.44 -5.50
N ASP A 80 17.82 12.38 -5.77
CA ASP A 80 17.07 12.19 -7.02
C ASP A 80 15.62 12.74 -6.92
N ARG A 81 15.41 13.81 -6.16
CA ARG A 81 14.08 14.37 -5.89
C ARG A 81 13.31 14.77 -7.15
N LEU A 82 14.02 15.23 -8.16
CA LEU A 82 13.41 15.66 -9.43
C LEU A 82 12.77 14.47 -10.16
N GLU A 83 13.47 13.36 -10.23
CA GLU A 83 13.00 12.12 -10.86
C GLU A 83 11.79 11.54 -10.11
N LEU A 84 11.84 11.56 -8.78
CA LEU A 84 10.70 11.15 -7.95
C LEU A 84 9.49 12.06 -8.22
N ASN A 85 9.65 13.37 -8.20
CA ASN A 85 8.57 14.33 -8.46
C ASN A 85 7.95 14.13 -9.86
N ASN A 86 8.77 13.95 -10.89
CA ASN A 86 8.29 13.70 -12.25
C ASN A 86 7.40 12.45 -12.31
N TYR A 87 7.76 11.38 -11.58
CA TYR A 87 6.94 10.18 -11.51
C TYR A 87 5.64 10.41 -10.73
N LEU A 88 5.69 11.13 -9.62
CA LEU A 88 4.50 11.48 -8.83
C LEU A 88 3.52 12.35 -9.65
N GLU A 89 4.04 13.31 -10.42
CA GLU A 89 3.25 14.14 -11.33
C GLU A 89 2.60 13.29 -12.43
N LEU A 90 3.33 12.35 -13.04
CA LEU A 90 2.77 11.41 -14.00
C LEU A 90 1.58 10.66 -13.38
N LEU A 91 1.75 10.02 -12.22
CA LEU A 91 0.67 9.28 -11.58
C LEU A 91 -0.53 10.17 -11.23
N SER A 92 -0.26 11.37 -10.75
CA SER A 92 -1.30 12.33 -10.33
C SER A 92 -2.09 12.92 -11.51
N SER A 93 -1.51 12.94 -12.71
CA SER A 93 -2.17 13.39 -13.95
C SER A 93 -3.16 12.37 -14.51
N LEU A 94 -3.09 11.13 -14.05
CA LEU A 94 -3.95 10.05 -14.50
C LEU A 94 -5.28 10.05 -13.72
N GLU A 95 -6.36 9.71 -14.40
CA GLU A 95 -7.69 9.57 -13.82
C GLU A 95 -8.17 8.12 -14.01
N PRO A 96 -7.90 7.21 -13.04
CA PRO A 96 -8.41 5.85 -13.10
C PRO A 96 -9.92 5.82 -13.26
N ASN A 97 -10.42 4.93 -14.13
CA ASN A 97 -11.85 4.77 -14.39
C ASN A 97 -12.19 3.30 -14.71
N ASP A 98 -13.47 3.03 -14.94
CA ASP A 98 -13.97 1.67 -15.16
C ASP A 98 -13.47 1.01 -16.47
N ASN A 99 -12.81 1.74 -17.36
CA ASN A 99 -12.20 1.16 -18.57
C ASN A 99 -10.76 0.64 -18.30
N TRP A 100 -10.19 0.90 -17.12
CA TRP A 100 -8.92 0.28 -16.76
C TRP A 100 -9.12 -1.18 -16.36
N SER A 101 -8.18 -2.04 -16.70
CA SER A 101 -8.21 -3.43 -16.22
C SER A 101 -7.96 -3.48 -14.70
N VAL A 102 -8.38 -4.57 -14.06
CA VAL A 102 -8.11 -4.79 -12.63
C VAL A 102 -6.60 -4.86 -12.36
N GLN A 103 -5.84 -5.42 -13.30
CA GLN A 103 -4.38 -5.52 -13.23
C GLN A 103 -3.73 -4.13 -13.22
N GLU A 104 -4.20 -3.24 -14.10
CA GLU A 104 -3.68 -1.88 -14.18
C GLU A 104 -4.04 -1.07 -12.93
N LEU A 105 -5.28 -1.20 -12.44
CA LEU A 105 -5.72 -0.56 -11.21
C LEU A 105 -4.87 -1.01 -10.01
N LEU A 106 -4.61 -2.31 -9.85
CA LEU A 106 -3.76 -2.84 -8.79
C LEU A 106 -2.34 -2.27 -8.89
N ALA A 107 -1.70 -2.37 -10.06
CA ALA A 107 -0.35 -1.85 -10.26
C ALA A 107 -0.26 -0.35 -9.98
N TYR A 108 -1.22 0.43 -10.47
CA TYR A 108 -1.29 1.87 -10.25
C TYR A 108 -1.45 2.22 -8.76
N TYR A 109 -2.44 1.62 -8.07
CA TYR A 109 -2.69 1.97 -6.66
C TYR A 109 -1.60 1.49 -5.72
N ILE A 110 -0.95 0.36 -5.99
CA ILE A 110 0.20 -0.10 -5.21
C ILE A 110 1.39 0.84 -5.42
N ASN A 111 1.72 1.18 -6.67
CA ASN A 111 2.85 2.07 -6.95
C ASN A 111 2.62 3.49 -6.42
N ILE A 112 1.43 4.06 -6.57
CA ILE A 112 1.16 5.41 -6.06
C ILE A 112 1.22 5.45 -4.54
N TYR A 113 0.71 4.42 -3.84
CA TYR A 113 0.86 4.30 -2.39
C TYR A 113 2.34 4.26 -1.98
N ASN A 114 3.12 3.37 -2.60
CA ASN A 114 4.54 3.19 -2.26
C ASN A 114 5.36 4.44 -2.59
N ALA A 115 5.15 5.05 -3.75
CA ALA A 115 5.88 6.25 -4.16
C ALA A 115 5.57 7.44 -3.25
N TYR A 116 4.29 7.67 -2.91
CA TYR A 116 3.92 8.74 -1.97
C TYR A 116 4.32 8.44 -0.52
N THR A 117 4.46 7.17 -0.13
CA THR A 117 5.05 6.81 1.17
C THR A 117 6.54 7.18 1.21
N VAL A 118 7.29 6.85 0.17
CA VAL A 118 8.71 7.25 0.05
C VAL A 118 8.83 8.77 0.02
N ASP A 119 8.01 9.45 -0.77
CA ASP A 119 7.96 10.90 -0.85
C ASP A 119 7.71 11.57 0.51
N LEU A 120 6.72 11.07 1.25
CA LEU A 120 6.38 11.55 2.59
C LEU A 120 7.58 11.43 3.56
N ILE A 121 8.33 10.32 3.49
CA ILE A 121 9.55 10.17 4.29
C ILE A 121 10.62 11.15 3.84
N VAL A 122 10.88 11.27 2.54
CA VAL A 122 11.91 12.17 1.97
C VAL A 122 11.64 13.63 2.33
N GLU A 123 10.37 14.07 2.32
CA GLU A 123 9.98 15.42 2.73
C GLU A 123 10.27 15.71 4.20
N ASN A 124 10.18 14.70 5.06
CA ASN A 124 10.37 14.85 6.50
C ASN A 124 11.75 14.34 6.98
N TYR A 125 12.60 13.89 6.06
CA TYR A 125 13.89 13.28 6.38
C TYR A 125 14.92 14.33 6.89
N PRO A 126 15.67 14.04 7.98
CA PRO A 126 15.75 12.75 8.69
C PRO A 126 14.69 12.58 9.79
N ILE A 127 14.07 11.39 9.84
CA ILE A 127 13.14 10.96 10.90
C ILE A 127 13.45 9.51 11.30
N LYS A 128 12.96 9.07 12.46
CA LYS A 128 13.17 7.69 12.93
C LYS A 128 12.03 6.75 12.59
N SER A 129 10.85 7.29 12.34
CA SER A 129 9.64 6.53 12.06
C SER A 129 8.63 7.36 11.27
N ILE A 130 7.85 6.74 10.41
CA ILE A 130 6.70 7.40 9.76
C ILE A 130 5.69 7.93 10.80
N LYS A 131 5.66 7.34 12.01
CA LYS A 131 4.80 7.78 13.12
C LYS A 131 5.22 9.14 13.71
N ASP A 132 6.41 9.63 13.42
CA ASP A 132 6.87 10.96 13.83
C ASP A 132 6.17 12.05 12.99
N ILE A 133 5.55 11.68 11.88
CA ILE A 133 4.79 12.59 11.01
C ILE A 133 3.35 12.67 11.51
N ASN A 134 2.81 13.88 11.61
CA ASN A 134 1.43 14.07 12.05
C ASN A 134 0.43 13.63 10.97
N GLY A 135 -0.36 12.58 11.26
CA GLY A 135 -1.42 12.06 10.40
C GLY A 135 -0.93 11.46 9.08
N PRO A 136 0.09 10.60 9.05
CA PRO A 136 0.72 10.13 7.83
C PRO A 136 -0.24 9.35 6.93
N TRP A 137 -1.23 8.67 7.51
CA TRP A 137 -2.25 7.90 6.76
C TRP A 137 -3.58 8.63 6.56
N THR A 138 -3.79 9.77 7.21
CA THR A 138 -5.11 10.46 7.19
C THR A 138 -5.11 11.77 6.43
N LYS A 139 -3.95 12.40 6.23
CA LYS A 139 -3.84 13.62 5.43
C LYS A 139 -3.98 13.31 3.94
N GLY A 140 -4.76 14.13 3.23
CA GLY A 140 -4.88 14.07 1.78
C GLY A 140 -3.63 14.64 1.11
N ILE A 141 -2.65 13.78 0.84
CA ILE A 141 -1.37 14.12 0.22
C ILE A 141 -1.23 13.59 -1.20
N VAL A 142 -2.08 12.64 -1.61
CA VAL A 142 -2.00 11.97 -2.91
C VAL A 142 -3.05 12.54 -3.85
N PRO A 143 -2.70 13.40 -4.81
CA PRO A 143 -3.63 13.89 -5.80
C PRO A 143 -3.92 12.80 -6.84
N ILE A 144 -5.20 12.56 -7.13
CA ILE A 144 -5.69 11.71 -8.21
C ILE A 144 -6.87 12.44 -8.87
N GLY A 145 -6.68 12.94 -10.06
CA GLY A 145 -7.66 13.79 -10.73
C GLY A 145 -7.99 15.03 -9.87
N LYS A 146 -9.27 15.22 -9.55
CA LYS A 146 -9.77 16.35 -8.73
C LYS A 146 -9.68 16.11 -7.22
N ASN A 147 -9.37 14.89 -6.81
CA ASN A 147 -9.37 14.48 -5.41
C ASN A 147 -7.96 14.52 -4.82
N LYS A 148 -7.89 14.67 -3.48
CA LYS A 148 -6.67 14.42 -2.71
C LYS A 148 -6.94 13.30 -1.71
N LEU A 149 -6.38 12.13 -2.00
CA LEU A 149 -6.53 10.97 -1.14
C LEU A 149 -5.42 10.96 -0.08
N SER A 150 -5.67 10.24 1.01
CA SER A 150 -4.64 9.88 1.98
C SER A 150 -4.09 8.49 1.67
N LEU A 151 -2.91 8.14 2.21
CA LEU A 151 -2.38 6.77 2.12
C LEU A 151 -3.40 5.76 2.66
N GLY A 152 -3.99 6.01 3.84
CA GLY A 152 -5.05 5.17 4.39
C GLY A 152 -6.31 5.12 3.51
N GLY A 153 -6.59 6.18 2.75
CA GLY A 153 -7.69 6.21 1.78
C GLY A 153 -7.45 5.28 0.60
N ILE A 154 -6.21 5.23 0.09
CA ILE A 154 -5.84 4.30 -0.98
C ILE A 154 -5.88 2.86 -0.45
N GLU A 155 -5.31 2.60 0.72
CA GLU A 155 -5.30 1.27 1.33
C GLU A 155 -6.72 0.78 1.67
N ASN A 156 -7.43 1.49 2.56
CA ASN A 156 -8.71 1.03 3.12
C ASN A 156 -9.91 1.34 2.21
N GLY A 157 -9.87 2.48 1.51
CA GLY A 157 -10.98 2.94 0.66
C GLY A 157 -10.96 2.34 -0.75
N ILE A 158 -9.80 1.88 -1.23
CA ILE A 158 -9.62 1.37 -2.59
C ILE A 158 -9.07 -0.05 -2.58
N LEU A 159 -7.79 -0.26 -2.27
CA LEU A 159 -7.12 -1.56 -2.43
C LEU A 159 -7.81 -2.69 -1.68
N ARG A 160 -8.18 -2.50 -0.41
CA ARG A 160 -8.91 -3.50 0.38
C ARG A 160 -10.32 -3.80 -0.19
N LYS A 161 -10.93 -2.83 -0.89
CA LYS A 161 -12.22 -3.03 -1.57
C LYS A 161 -12.12 -3.83 -2.86
N MET A 162 -10.92 -3.99 -3.39
CA MET A 162 -10.67 -4.84 -4.56
C MET A 162 -10.63 -6.33 -4.20
N ASN A 163 -10.78 -6.70 -2.91
CA ASN A 163 -10.87 -8.08 -2.43
C ASN A 163 -9.64 -8.93 -2.79
N GLU A 164 -8.44 -8.33 -2.72
CA GLU A 164 -7.15 -8.99 -3.00
C GLU A 164 -6.23 -8.90 -1.76
N PRO A 165 -6.22 -9.90 -0.87
CA PRO A 165 -5.48 -9.84 0.38
C PRO A 165 -3.96 -9.73 0.21
N ARG A 166 -3.40 -10.12 -0.94
CA ARG A 166 -1.96 -10.00 -1.22
C ARG A 166 -1.48 -8.56 -1.30
N ILE A 167 -2.38 -7.57 -1.40
CA ILE A 167 -2.00 -6.14 -1.36
C ILE A 167 -1.31 -5.78 -0.04
N HIS A 168 -1.66 -6.45 1.06
CA HIS A 168 -1.03 -6.22 2.36
C HIS A 168 0.47 -6.55 2.39
N PHE A 169 0.97 -7.32 1.41
CA PHE A 169 2.38 -7.65 1.26
C PHE A 169 3.07 -6.85 0.13
N ALA A 170 2.30 -6.04 -0.61
CA ALA A 170 2.77 -5.23 -1.73
C ALA A 170 2.92 -3.75 -1.37
N ILE A 171 2.13 -3.24 -0.42
CA ILE A 171 2.25 -1.86 0.06
C ILE A 171 3.21 -1.78 1.25
N ASN A 172 4.06 -0.74 1.25
CA ASN A 172 5.09 -0.54 2.27
C ASN A 172 4.84 0.74 3.07
N CYS A 173 4.81 0.62 4.40
CA CYS A 173 4.59 1.73 5.32
C CYS A 173 5.89 2.31 5.91
N ALA A 174 7.02 2.15 5.22
CA ALA A 174 8.33 2.66 5.62
C ALA A 174 8.84 2.19 7.00
N SER A 175 8.46 1.00 7.46
CA SER A 175 8.91 0.45 8.75
C SER A 175 9.61 -0.90 8.61
N ILE A 176 10.46 -1.26 9.59
CA ILE A 176 11.21 -2.52 9.59
C ILE A 176 10.29 -3.75 9.56
N SER A 177 9.16 -3.72 10.29
CA SER A 177 8.22 -4.85 10.32
C SER A 177 7.22 -4.86 9.16
N CYS A 178 7.28 -3.87 8.26
CA CYS A 178 6.47 -3.85 7.05
C CYS A 178 6.97 -4.91 6.04
N PRO A 179 6.10 -5.44 5.18
CA PRO A 179 6.55 -6.14 3.99
C PRO A 179 7.56 -5.30 3.23
N ARG A 180 8.59 -5.92 2.71
CA ARG A 180 9.67 -5.21 2.03
C ARG A 180 9.17 -4.38 0.85
N LEU A 181 9.71 -3.20 0.67
CA LEU A 181 9.53 -2.48 -0.59
C LEU A 181 10.30 -3.23 -1.68
N PHE A 182 9.62 -3.67 -2.74
CA PHE A 182 10.30 -4.29 -3.87
C PHE A 182 11.20 -3.29 -4.60
N ASN A 183 12.35 -3.74 -5.03
CA ASN A 183 13.26 -2.96 -5.88
C ASN A 183 12.87 -3.03 -7.38
N GLU A 184 11.59 -3.29 -7.65
CA GLU A 184 10.96 -3.21 -8.97
C GLU A 184 9.56 -2.63 -8.85
N ALA A 185 9.10 -1.93 -9.88
CA ALA A 185 7.74 -1.41 -9.92
C ALA A 185 6.73 -2.52 -10.19
N TYR A 186 5.54 -2.44 -9.60
CA TYR A 186 4.42 -3.29 -9.97
C TYR A 186 3.90 -2.91 -11.36
N THR A 187 3.58 -3.91 -12.19
CA THR A 187 3.07 -3.67 -13.54
C THR A 187 1.92 -4.62 -13.84
N ALA A 188 0.93 -4.19 -14.62
CA ALA A 188 -0.21 -5.02 -15.01
C ALA A 188 0.23 -6.34 -15.66
N GLY A 189 1.32 -6.31 -16.42
CA GLY A 189 1.88 -7.51 -17.09
C GLY A 189 2.59 -8.50 -16.17
N LYS A 190 2.78 -8.17 -14.87
CA LYS A 190 3.44 -9.04 -13.88
C LYS A 190 2.71 -9.06 -12.53
N ILE A 191 1.57 -8.41 -12.42
CA ILE A 191 0.92 -8.14 -11.12
C ILE A 191 0.67 -9.40 -10.31
N ASN A 192 0.20 -10.46 -10.95
CA ASN A 192 -0.09 -11.71 -10.24
C ASN A 192 1.18 -12.35 -9.67
N GLU A 193 2.22 -12.49 -10.49
CA GLU A 193 3.51 -13.08 -10.09
C GLU A 193 4.19 -12.21 -9.01
N GLN A 194 4.08 -10.87 -9.11
CA GLN A 194 4.64 -9.96 -8.11
C GLN A 194 3.90 -10.06 -6.77
N LEU A 195 2.57 -10.17 -6.79
CA LEU A 195 1.76 -10.37 -5.58
C LEU A 195 2.01 -11.74 -4.94
N GLU A 196 2.10 -12.81 -5.73
CA GLU A 196 2.47 -14.15 -5.25
C GLU A 196 3.84 -14.14 -4.57
N LYS A 197 4.83 -13.55 -5.23
CA LYS A 197 6.20 -13.44 -4.71
C LYS A 197 6.23 -12.63 -3.39
N ALA A 198 5.59 -11.46 -3.35
CA ALA A 198 5.54 -10.62 -2.15
C ALA A 198 4.91 -11.35 -0.96
N THR A 199 3.83 -12.08 -1.21
CA THR A 199 3.11 -12.86 -0.20
C THR A 199 3.96 -14.01 0.33
N SER A 200 4.52 -14.82 -0.56
CA SER A 200 5.36 -15.96 -0.17
C SER A 200 6.61 -15.53 0.57
N GLU A 201 7.29 -14.47 0.10
CA GLU A 201 8.50 -13.95 0.75
C GLU A 201 8.20 -13.38 2.14
N PHE A 202 7.11 -12.65 2.33
CA PHE A 202 6.73 -12.12 3.64
C PHE A 202 6.34 -13.22 4.63
N ILE A 203 5.52 -14.18 4.21
CA ILE A 203 5.08 -15.28 5.07
C ILE A 203 6.26 -16.12 5.55
N ASN A 204 7.27 -16.36 4.68
CA ASN A 204 8.45 -17.16 5.00
C ASN A 204 9.64 -16.33 5.51
N SER A 205 9.45 -15.04 5.80
CA SER A 205 10.50 -14.17 6.35
C SER A 205 10.59 -14.29 7.88
N ASP A 206 11.60 -13.63 8.46
CA ASP A 206 11.80 -13.48 9.91
C ASP A 206 10.71 -12.63 10.61
N GLN A 207 9.79 -12.03 9.83
CA GLN A 207 8.60 -11.38 10.37
C GLN A 207 7.60 -12.40 10.95
N ASN A 208 7.76 -13.69 10.64
CA ASN A 208 6.89 -14.76 11.12
C ASN A 208 7.73 -15.94 11.62
N ASP A 209 7.39 -16.49 12.78
CA ASP A 209 7.95 -17.74 13.29
C ASP A 209 6.88 -18.82 13.09
N VAL A 210 6.88 -19.43 11.89
CA VAL A 210 5.88 -20.42 11.51
C VAL A 210 6.30 -21.81 12.00
N SER A 211 5.44 -22.44 12.81
CA SER A 211 5.62 -23.82 13.26
C SER A 211 4.25 -24.53 13.34
N PRO A 212 4.19 -25.88 13.37
CA PRO A 212 2.92 -26.59 13.33
C PRO A 212 1.96 -26.22 14.47
N ASN A 213 2.44 -26.13 15.71
CA ASN A 213 1.57 -26.04 16.89
C ASN A 213 1.60 -24.67 17.58
N ASN A 214 2.72 -23.94 17.49
CA ASN A 214 2.91 -22.64 18.15
C ASN A 214 3.51 -21.66 17.16
N THR A 215 2.68 -20.85 16.57
CA THR A 215 3.06 -19.91 15.52
C THR A 215 3.01 -18.49 16.04
N LYS A 216 4.07 -17.69 15.79
CA LYS A 216 4.09 -16.27 16.12
C LYS A 216 4.18 -15.45 14.84
N LEU A 217 3.08 -14.79 14.49
CA LEU A 217 2.89 -14.09 13.24
C LEU A 217 3.16 -12.58 13.36
N SER A 218 3.44 -11.94 12.25
CA SER A 218 3.40 -10.48 12.15
C SER A 218 2.04 -9.93 12.58
N SER A 219 2.03 -8.79 13.26
CA SER A 219 0.80 -8.07 13.63
C SER A 219 -0.11 -7.73 12.45
N ILE A 220 0.40 -7.73 11.21
CA ILE A 220 -0.41 -7.55 9.99
C ILE A 220 -1.54 -8.58 9.92
N PHE A 221 -1.29 -9.83 10.32
CA PHE A 221 -2.30 -10.89 10.30
C PHE A 221 -3.39 -10.71 11.37
N ASP A 222 -3.12 -9.97 12.44
CA ASP A 222 -4.15 -9.58 13.42
C ASP A 222 -4.94 -8.36 12.94
N TRP A 223 -4.25 -7.30 12.50
CA TRP A 223 -4.89 -6.04 12.10
C TRP A 223 -5.82 -6.21 10.90
N TYR A 224 -5.43 -7.03 9.94
CA TYR A 224 -6.15 -7.27 8.70
C TYR A 224 -6.79 -8.66 8.62
N LYS A 225 -6.97 -9.35 9.75
CA LYS A 225 -7.47 -10.74 9.79
C LYS A 225 -8.74 -10.99 8.98
N LYS A 226 -9.61 -9.98 8.86
CA LYS A 226 -10.87 -10.08 8.11
C LYS A 226 -10.66 -10.15 6.60
N ASP A 227 -9.49 -9.76 6.11
CA ASP A 227 -9.17 -9.77 4.69
C ASP A 227 -8.56 -11.11 4.25
N PHE A 228 -8.12 -11.96 5.21
CA PHE A 228 -7.54 -13.27 4.92
C PHE A 228 -8.61 -14.36 4.99
N PHE A 229 -9.31 -14.59 3.87
CA PHE A 229 -10.32 -15.62 3.79
C PHE A 229 -9.94 -16.73 2.80
N VAL A 230 -10.46 -17.92 3.12
CA VAL A 230 -10.33 -19.13 2.31
C VAL A 230 -11.71 -19.78 2.26
N ASN A 231 -12.20 -20.09 1.07
CA ASN A 231 -13.51 -20.69 0.86
C ASN A 231 -14.67 -19.87 1.46
N GLY A 232 -14.56 -18.54 1.46
CA GLY A 232 -15.60 -17.62 1.94
C GLY A 232 -15.61 -17.40 3.45
N GLU A 233 -14.69 -17.99 4.21
CA GLU A 233 -14.54 -17.82 5.65
C GLU A 233 -13.21 -17.17 5.99
N THR A 234 -13.21 -16.29 7.01
CA THR A 234 -11.97 -15.72 7.55
C THR A 234 -11.13 -16.82 8.19
N ASN A 235 -9.98 -17.13 7.60
CA ASN A 235 -9.09 -18.17 8.07
C ASN A 235 -7.63 -17.87 7.79
N VAL A 236 -6.97 -17.22 8.75
CA VAL A 236 -5.56 -16.80 8.65
C VAL A 236 -4.64 -18.00 8.50
N ILE A 237 -4.85 -19.08 9.25
CA ILE A 237 -4.04 -20.32 9.17
C ILE A 237 -4.12 -20.90 7.76
N ALA A 238 -5.33 -21.13 7.25
CA ALA A 238 -5.52 -21.70 5.92
C ALA A 238 -4.98 -20.79 4.82
N TYR A 239 -5.03 -19.45 5.02
CA TYR A 239 -4.43 -18.51 4.08
C TYR A 239 -2.89 -18.63 4.08
N ILE A 240 -2.26 -18.61 5.26
CA ILE A 240 -0.80 -18.74 5.40
C ILE A 240 -0.31 -20.07 4.83
N ASN A 241 -1.01 -21.16 5.10
CA ASN A 241 -0.66 -22.51 4.60
C ASN A 241 -0.64 -22.63 3.07
N LYS A 242 -1.23 -21.67 2.32
CA LYS A 242 -1.10 -21.64 0.85
C LYS A 242 0.31 -21.21 0.39
N TYR A 243 1.04 -20.49 1.23
CA TYR A 243 2.31 -19.86 0.88
C TYR A 243 3.48 -20.29 1.75
N SER A 244 3.21 -20.82 2.93
CA SER A 244 4.22 -21.18 3.92
C SER A 244 4.95 -22.47 3.54
N ASN A 245 6.26 -22.49 3.81
CA ASN A 245 7.09 -23.70 3.71
C ASN A 245 6.82 -24.72 4.84
N THR A 246 6.17 -24.28 5.92
CA THR A 246 5.80 -25.11 7.07
C THR A 246 4.29 -25.04 7.26
N THR A 247 3.63 -26.20 7.34
CA THR A 247 2.18 -26.26 7.59
C THR A 247 1.89 -25.99 9.06
N ILE A 248 0.95 -25.10 9.32
CA ILE A 248 0.38 -24.78 10.62
C ILE A 248 -0.84 -25.68 10.83
N ASP A 249 -0.93 -26.35 11.98
CA ASP A 249 -2.09 -27.17 12.33
C ASP A 249 -3.33 -26.26 12.54
N ALA A 250 -4.51 -26.80 12.22
CA ALA A 250 -5.74 -26.01 12.23
C ALA A 250 -6.13 -25.49 13.64
N ASP A 251 -5.66 -26.17 14.69
CA ASP A 251 -5.87 -25.84 16.12
C ASP A 251 -4.63 -25.23 16.79
N ALA A 252 -3.63 -24.82 16.01
CA ALA A 252 -2.41 -24.20 16.51
C ALA A 252 -2.69 -22.91 17.29
N ASN A 253 -1.89 -22.69 18.34
CA ASN A 253 -1.88 -21.39 19.02
C ASN A 253 -1.21 -20.34 18.11
N ILE A 254 -1.85 -19.19 17.97
CA ILE A 254 -1.32 -18.03 17.25
C ILE A 254 -1.06 -16.92 18.26
N ASP A 255 0.19 -16.49 18.32
CA ASP A 255 0.62 -15.24 18.95
C ASP A 255 1.05 -14.24 17.87
N TYR A 256 1.15 -12.98 18.23
CA TYR A 256 1.59 -11.92 17.31
C TYR A 256 2.88 -11.27 17.80
N LYS A 257 3.76 -10.94 16.86
CA LYS A 257 5.01 -10.21 17.12
C LYS A 257 4.72 -8.74 17.38
N ASP A 258 5.54 -8.11 18.22
CA ASP A 258 5.57 -6.66 18.33
C ASP A 258 6.00 -6.04 17.00
N TYR A 259 5.36 -4.94 16.62
CA TYR A 259 5.62 -4.28 15.36
C TYR A 259 6.71 -3.20 15.52
N ASN A 260 7.81 -3.37 14.81
CA ASN A 260 8.92 -2.41 14.81
C ASN A 260 8.66 -1.28 13.80
N TRP A 261 8.28 -0.13 14.32
CA TRP A 261 7.99 1.08 13.54
C TRP A 261 9.22 1.91 13.16
N ASN A 262 10.44 1.50 13.53
CA ASN A 262 11.63 2.18 13.07
C ASN A 262 11.70 2.16 11.54
N LEU A 263 12.26 3.24 10.98
CA LEU A 263 12.37 3.39 9.54
C LEU A 263 13.17 2.25 8.91
N ASN A 264 12.67 1.71 7.78
CA ASN A 264 13.35 0.68 6.98
C ASN A 264 14.48 1.28 6.12
N GLU A 265 15.34 2.08 6.75
CA GLU A 265 16.45 2.77 6.10
C GLU A 265 17.67 1.84 5.93
N GLN A 266 18.37 1.97 4.81
CA GLN A 266 19.69 1.36 4.62
C GLN A 266 20.70 1.94 5.61
N LYS A 267 21.53 1.07 6.23
CA LYS A 267 22.59 1.48 7.16
C LYS A 267 23.88 1.75 6.42
#